data_9e1162f629f41a1062662a5613af3f77
#
_entry.id   9e1162f629f41a1062662a5613af3f77
#
_cell.length_a   1.000
_cell.length_b   1.000
_cell.length_c   1.000
_cell.angle_alpha   90.00
_cell.angle_beta   90.00
_cell.angle_gamma   90.00
#
_symmetry.space_group_name_H-M   'P 1'
#
loop_
_entity.id
_entity.type
_entity.pdbx_description
1 polymer ?
#
loop_
_entity_poly.entity_id
_entity_poly.type
_entity_poly.pdbx_seq_one_letter_code
_entity_poly.pdbx_strand_id
1 'polypeptide(L)'
;IPADYITYPVSVGDPVFERLFRAEGPFDIVAHFAAHKHVRSEKDRYSIEAMLENNVLSTARLLDLLLESPPEHFFCVSTDKAANPVNVMGASKKLMEEAVLAYAAELPATTARFANVAFSNGSLPAGFLERLAKHQPLSAPSDVLRYFVSPEESGQLCLLACITGEPGDIFFPRLEQPQMLTFSSIADALLERLGYEPVRCASEDEARELAASLGPEDARWPVYYFESDTSGEKG
;
A
#
# COMPACT_ATOMS: atom_id res chain seq x y z
N ILE A 1 17.87 -5.45 -16.13
CA ILE A 1 17.11 -4.24 -16.51
C ILE A 1 17.24 -4.10 -18.03
N PRO A 2 16.14 -3.95 -18.78
CA PRO A 2 16.22 -3.71 -20.23
C PRO A 2 17.10 -2.50 -20.54
N ALA A 3 17.73 -2.50 -21.73
CA ALA A 3 18.62 -1.41 -22.15
C ALA A 3 17.91 -0.05 -22.28
N ASP A 4 16.57 -0.11 -22.44
CA ASP A 4 15.71 1.07 -22.67
C ASP A 4 14.99 1.56 -21.41
N TYR A 5 15.42 1.11 -20.21
CA TYR A 5 14.84 1.55 -18.94
C TYR A 5 15.52 2.83 -18.46
N ILE A 6 14.77 3.93 -18.43
CA ILE A 6 15.25 5.25 -17.98
C ILE A 6 14.54 5.62 -16.67
N THR A 7 15.28 6.15 -15.69
CA THR A 7 14.75 6.62 -14.40
C THR A 7 15.06 8.07 -14.16
N TYR A 8 14.08 8.80 -13.62
CA TYR A 8 14.23 10.19 -13.23
C TYR A 8 13.81 10.37 -11.76
N PRO A 9 14.69 10.91 -10.89
CA PRO A 9 14.38 11.15 -9.47
C PRO A 9 13.56 12.42 -9.30
N VAL A 10 12.34 12.43 -9.87
CA VAL A 10 11.44 13.60 -9.90
C VAL A 10 10.08 13.21 -9.32
N SER A 11 9.48 14.08 -8.51
CA SER A 11 8.12 13.89 -8.01
C SER A 11 7.08 14.30 -9.06
N VAL A 12 5.97 13.56 -9.14
CA VAL A 12 4.86 13.85 -10.07
C VAL A 12 4.27 15.26 -9.86
N GLY A 13 4.29 15.79 -8.62
CA GLY A 13 3.83 17.14 -8.32
C GLY A 13 4.84 18.25 -8.61
N ASP A 14 6.04 17.92 -9.09
CA ASP A 14 7.11 18.89 -9.30
C ASP A 14 6.99 19.57 -10.68
N PRO A 15 7.18 20.90 -10.82
CA PRO A 15 7.25 21.56 -12.12
C PRO A 15 8.30 21.02 -13.10
N VAL A 16 9.34 20.34 -12.58
CA VAL A 16 10.32 19.63 -13.41
C VAL A 16 9.68 18.42 -14.07
N PHE A 17 8.75 17.72 -13.37
CA PHE A 17 8.05 16.58 -13.93
C PHE A 17 7.27 16.94 -15.20
N GLU A 18 6.54 18.04 -15.20
CA GLU A 18 5.76 18.46 -16.38
C GLU A 18 6.66 18.69 -17.61
N ARG A 19 7.81 19.36 -17.40
CA ARG A 19 8.78 19.58 -18.49
C ARG A 19 9.37 18.29 -19.01
N LEU A 20 9.71 17.39 -18.09
CA LEU A 20 10.20 16.05 -18.41
C LEU A 20 9.17 15.26 -19.21
N PHE A 21 7.93 15.23 -18.70
CA PHE A 21 6.84 14.47 -19.30
C PHE A 21 6.56 14.91 -20.74
N ARG A 22 6.55 16.23 -21.00
CA ARG A 22 6.40 16.78 -22.37
C ARG A 22 7.61 16.53 -23.27
N ALA A 23 8.82 16.45 -22.69
CA ALA A 23 10.04 16.24 -23.48
C ALA A 23 10.25 14.79 -23.91
N GLU A 24 9.86 13.83 -23.04
CA GLU A 24 10.05 12.41 -23.26
C GLU A 24 8.85 11.72 -23.92
N GLY A 25 7.67 12.35 -23.88
CA GLY A 25 6.45 11.85 -24.52
C GLY A 25 6.44 11.97 -26.05
N PRO A 26 5.38 11.49 -26.73
CA PRO A 26 4.19 10.89 -26.16
C PRO A 26 4.43 9.49 -25.57
N PHE A 27 3.57 9.07 -24.64
CA PHE A 27 3.60 7.75 -24.02
C PHE A 27 2.35 6.96 -24.44
N ASP A 28 2.51 5.68 -24.79
CA ASP A 28 1.39 4.81 -25.14
C ASP A 28 0.59 4.42 -23.91
N ILE A 29 1.27 4.09 -22.81
CA ILE A 29 0.67 3.72 -21.53
C ILE A 29 1.28 4.55 -20.41
N VAL A 30 0.42 5.11 -19.54
CA VAL A 30 0.84 5.80 -18.32
C VAL A 30 0.26 5.10 -17.11
N ALA A 31 1.13 4.61 -16.22
CA ALA A 31 0.73 3.94 -14.98
C ALA A 31 1.15 4.77 -13.75
N HIS A 32 0.16 5.29 -13.03
CA HIS A 32 0.36 6.16 -11.88
C HIS A 32 0.29 5.37 -10.56
N PHE A 33 1.45 5.15 -9.94
CA PHE A 33 1.60 4.47 -8.66
C PHE A 33 1.97 5.39 -7.50
N ALA A 34 2.29 6.66 -7.77
CA ALA A 34 2.70 7.59 -6.74
C ALA A 34 1.54 7.90 -5.79
N ALA A 35 1.74 7.65 -4.51
CA ALA A 35 0.73 7.92 -3.48
C ALA A 35 1.34 8.01 -2.08
N HIS A 36 0.75 8.85 -1.23
CA HIS A 36 0.91 8.77 0.21
C HIS A 36 -0.13 7.78 0.78
N LYS A 37 0.34 6.66 1.36
CA LYS A 37 -0.50 5.52 1.76
C LYS A 37 -0.59 5.29 3.27
N HIS A 38 0.12 6.05 4.09
CA HIS A 38 0.23 5.79 5.53
C HIS A 38 -0.93 6.42 6.30
N VAL A 39 -1.85 5.59 6.82
CA VAL A 39 -2.97 6.04 7.68
C VAL A 39 -2.49 6.76 8.94
N ARG A 40 -1.37 6.32 9.54
CA ARG A 40 -0.81 6.97 10.73
C ARG A 40 -0.36 8.41 10.52
N SER A 41 -0.10 8.81 9.28
CA SER A 41 0.30 10.19 8.94
C SER A 41 -0.83 11.20 9.10
N GLU A 42 -2.09 10.78 9.21
CA GLU A 42 -3.23 11.70 9.39
C GLU A 42 -3.35 12.30 10.79
N LYS A 43 -2.38 12.08 11.67
CA LYS A 43 -2.34 12.65 13.02
C LYS A 43 -1.91 14.12 13.05
N ASP A 44 -1.30 14.62 11.99
CA ASP A 44 -0.90 16.02 11.88
C ASP A 44 -1.36 16.68 10.57
N ARG A 45 -1.62 17.98 10.62
CA ARG A 45 -2.17 18.75 9.50
C ARG A 45 -1.27 18.79 8.26
N TYR A 46 0.04 18.80 8.45
CA TYR A 46 0.99 18.90 7.35
C TYR A 46 1.07 17.61 6.56
N SER A 47 1.00 16.48 7.26
CA SER A 47 0.90 15.16 6.62
C SER A 47 -0.42 14.98 5.86
N ILE A 48 -1.52 15.52 6.39
CA ILE A 48 -2.82 15.54 5.70
C ILE A 48 -2.73 16.41 4.43
N GLU A 49 -2.17 17.60 4.54
CA GLU A 49 -1.97 18.53 3.41
C GLU A 49 -1.11 17.86 2.32
N ALA A 50 0.04 17.29 2.70
CA ALA A 50 0.91 16.57 1.78
C ALA A 50 0.24 15.36 1.13
N MET A 51 -0.65 14.66 1.86
CA MET A 51 -1.41 13.54 1.33
C MET A 51 -2.44 14.00 0.28
N LEU A 52 -3.17 15.08 0.54
CA LEU A 52 -4.13 15.65 -0.41
C LEU A 52 -3.43 16.24 -1.64
N GLU A 53 -2.33 16.96 -1.43
CA GLU A 53 -1.51 17.49 -2.53
C GLU A 53 -1.00 16.36 -3.43
N ASN A 54 -0.44 15.30 -2.85
CA ASN A 54 0.12 14.20 -3.64
C ASN A 54 -0.95 13.30 -4.27
N ASN A 55 -1.95 12.88 -3.49
CA ASN A 55 -2.91 11.88 -3.98
C ASN A 55 -4.01 12.48 -4.86
N VAL A 56 -4.36 13.76 -4.65
CA VAL A 56 -5.49 14.38 -5.35
C VAL A 56 -4.99 15.44 -6.34
N LEU A 57 -4.31 16.48 -5.86
CA LEU A 57 -3.97 17.62 -6.71
C LEU A 57 -2.89 17.28 -7.74
N SER A 58 -1.87 16.52 -7.37
CA SER A 58 -0.84 16.08 -8.32
C SER A 58 -1.40 15.09 -9.33
N THR A 59 -2.37 14.24 -8.94
CA THR A 59 -3.06 13.37 -9.90
C THR A 59 -3.92 14.19 -10.85
N ALA A 60 -4.66 15.20 -10.38
CA ALA A 60 -5.46 16.07 -11.25
C ALA A 60 -4.58 16.81 -12.27
N ARG A 61 -3.44 17.38 -11.83
CA ARG A 61 -2.47 18.01 -12.75
C ARG A 61 -1.90 17.03 -13.78
N LEU A 62 -1.64 15.76 -13.36
CA LEU A 62 -1.22 14.72 -14.30
C LEU A 62 -2.31 14.43 -15.34
N LEU A 63 -3.58 14.34 -14.92
CA LEU A 63 -4.70 14.14 -15.85
C LEU A 63 -4.84 15.31 -16.83
N ASP A 64 -4.72 16.56 -16.38
CA ASP A 64 -4.69 17.74 -17.26
C ASP A 64 -3.54 17.65 -18.28
N LEU A 65 -2.36 17.25 -17.83
CA LEU A 65 -1.19 17.07 -18.69
C LEU A 65 -1.38 15.96 -19.74
N LEU A 66 -2.07 14.88 -19.37
CA LEU A 66 -2.39 13.78 -20.28
C LEU A 66 -3.38 14.19 -21.38
N LEU A 67 -4.25 15.17 -21.15
CA LEU A 67 -5.15 15.71 -22.20
C LEU A 67 -4.39 16.43 -23.32
N GLU A 68 -3.18 16.94 -23.06
CA GLU A 68 -2.34 17.55 -24.10
C GLU A 68 -1.85 16.55 -25.13
N SER A 69 -1.63 15.29 -24.70
CA SER A 69 -1.21 14.14 -25.54
C SER A 69 -1.73 12.85 -24.91
N PRO A 70 -3.00 12.47 -25.17
CA PRO A 70 -3.64 11.35 -24.51
C PRO A 70 -2.92 10.03 -24.83
N PRO A 71 -2.60 9.22 -23.79
CA PRO A 71 -2.08 7.87 -23.99
C PRO A 71 -3.18 6.93 -24.50
N GLU A 72 -2.79 5.79 -25.03
CA GLU A 72 -3.73 4.71 -25.34
C GLU A 72 -4.44 4.19 -24.08
N HIS A 73 -3.75 4.22 -22.94
CA HIS A 73 -4.31 3.84 -21.65
C HIS A 73 -3.65 4.56 -20.47
N PHE A 74 -4.46 5.04 -19.53
CA PHE A 74 -4.05 5.53 -18.23
C PHE A 74 -4.51 4.58 -17.13
N PHE A 75 -3.59 4.15 -16.30
CA PHE A 75 -3.88 3.33 -15.11
C PHE A 75 -3.50 4.08 -13.83
N CYS A 76 -4.36 4.04 -12.83
CA CYS A 76 -4.08 4.60 -11.51
C CYS A 76 -4.37 3.61 -10.39
N VAL A 77 -3.38 3.39 -9.51
CA VAL A 77 -3.55 2.48 -8.38
C VAL A 77 -4.42 3.09 -7.28
N SER A 78 -5.37 2.32 -6.76
CA SER A 78 -6.21 2.67 -5.62
C SER A 78 -6.15 1.62 -4.49
N THR A 79 -7.11 1.62 -3.60
CA THR A 79 -7.15 0.77 -2.39
C THR A 79 -8.60 0.40 -2.05
N ASP A 80 -8.77 -0.72 -1.36
CA ASP A 80 -10.04 -1.13 -0.75
C ASP A 80 -10.65 -0.05 0.17
N LYS A 81 -9.79 0.75 0.82
CA LYS A 81 -10.19 1.84 1.74
C LYS A 81 -10.87 3.02 1.03
N ALA A 82 -10.76 3.11 -0.29
CA ALA A 82 -11.48 4.10 -1.10
C ALA A 82 -12.96 3.73 -1.31
N ALA A 83 -13.34 2.46 -1.14
CA ALA A 83 -14.72 2.01 -1.33
C ALA A 83 -15.68 2.59 -0.28
N ASN A 84 -15.24 2.60 0.99
CA ASN A 84 -15.98 3.20 2.11
C ASN A 84 -14.99 3.89 3.05
N PRO A 85 -14.57 5.13 2.75
CA PRO A 85 -13.49 5.79 3.47
C PRO A 85 -13.91 6.17 4.89
N VAL A 86 -13.16 5.68 5.87
CA VAL A 86 -13.33 6.00 7.30
C VAL A 86 -12.14 6.82 7.85
N ASN A 87 -11.17 7.14 6.99
CA ASN A 87 -9.98 7.91 7.33
C ASN A 87 -9.56 8.81 6.15
N VAL A 88 -8.67 9.76 6.42
CA VAL A 88 -8.23 10.74 5.41
C VAL A 88 -7.52 10.09 4.23
N MET A 89 -6.72 9.07 4.47
CA MET A 89 -6.04 8.35 3.40
C MET A 89 -7.03 7.69 2.45
N GLY A 90 -8.03 6.96 2.96
CA GLY A 90 -9.11 6.39 2.14
C GLY A 90 -9.91 7.45 1.41
N ALA A 91 -10.23 8.58 2.07
CA ALA A 91 -10.94 9.71 1.46
C ALA A 91 -10.12 10.36 0.33
N SER A 92 -8.81 10.56 0.52
CA SER A 92 -7.92 11.11 -0.51
C SER A 92 -7.86 10.20 -1.75
N LYS A 93 -7.82 8.88 -1.55
CA LYS A 93 -7.85 7.90 -2.65
C LYS A 93 -9.21 7.86 -3.34
N LYS A 94 -10.30 8.03 -2.59
CA LYS A 94 -11.64 8.16 -3.19
C LYS A 94 -11.75 9.41 -4.06
N LEU A 95 -11.27 10.57 -3.59
CA LEU A 95 -11.24 11.80 -4.39
C LEU A 95 -10.36 11.64 -5.63
N MET A 96 -9.23 10.95 -5.52
CA MET A 96 -8.40 10.61 -6.68
C MET A 96 -9.16 9.75 -7.70
N GLU A 97 -9.88 8.72 -7.27
CA GLU A 97 -10.71 7.91 -8.17
C GLU A 97 -11.79 8.74 -8.87
N GLU A 98 -12.48 9.62 -8.13
CA GLU A 98 -13.50 10.50 -8.71
C GLU A 98 -12.88 11.45 -9.75
N ALA A 99 -11.66 11.95 -9.51
CA ALA A 99 -10.94 12.75 -10.49
C ALA A 99 -10.64 11.91 -11.75
N VAL A 100 -10.09 10.69 -11.60
CA VAL A 100 -9.80 9.79 -12.72
C VAL A 100 -11.08 9.47 -13.51
N LEU A 101 -12.18 9.16 -12.83
CA LEU A 101 -13.47 8.86 -13.47
C LEU A 101 -14.06 10.07 -14.21
N ALA A 102 -13.85 11.30 -13.69
CA ALA A 102 -14.30 12.52 -14.37
C ALA A 102 -13.61 12.72 -15.73
N TYR A 103 -12.38 12.24 -15.89
CA TYR A 103 -11.64 12.30 -17.16
C TYR A 103 -11.87 11.07 -18.06
N ALA A 104 -12.57 10.05 -17.60
CA ALA A 104 -12.73 8.77 -18.35
C ALA A 104 -13.45 8.92 -19.70
N ALA A 105 -14.17 10.02 -19.92
CA ALA A 105 -14.78 10.33 -21.23
C ALA A 105 -13.75 10.78 -22.27
N GLU A 106 -12.62 11.29 -21.85
CA GLU A 106 -11.57 11.88 -22.70
C GLU A 106 -10.27 11.08 -22.64
N LEU A 107 -10.01 10.40 -21.50
CA LEU A 107 -8.86 9.54 -21.29
C LEU A 107 -9.32 8.10 -21.04
N PRO A 108 -8.80 7.10 -21.78
CA PRO A 108 -9.04 5.69 -21.47
C PRO A 108 -8.36 5.34 -20.13
N ALA A 109 -9.11 5.47 -19.04
CA ALA A 109 -8.58 5.39 -17.69
C ALA A 109 -9.20 4.25 -16.89
N THR A 110 -8.38 3.48 -16.18
CA THR A 110 -8.81 2.43 -15.25
C THR A 110 -8.12 2.57 -13.89
N THR A 111 -8.72 1.98 -12.87
CA THR A 111 -8.13 1.88 -11.54
C THR A 111 -8.16 0.44 -11.01
N ALA A 112 -7.30 0.14 -10.04
CA ALA A 112 -7.37 -1.11 -9.30
C ALA A 112 -7.35 -0.85 -7.80
N ARG A 113 -8.32 -1.45 -7.09
CA ARG A 113 -8.39 -1.50 -5.63
C ARG A 113 -7.91 -2.87 -5.17
N PHE A 114 -6.95 -2.92 -4.30
CA PHE A 114 -6.58 -4.18 -3.65
C PHE A 114 -6.42 -3.98 -2.15
N ALA A 115 -6.46 -5.11 -1.46
CA ALA A 115 -6.30 -5.23 -0.03
C ALA A 115 -4.85 -4.89 0.41
N ASN A 116 -4.47 -5.26 1.62
CA ASN A 116 -3.10 -5.04 2.07
C ASN A 116 -2.14 -5.92 1.26
N VAL A 117 -1.14 -5.30 0.64
CA VAL A 117 -0.07 -6.05 -0.01
C VAL A 117 0.89 -6.55 1.08
N ALA A 118 0.96 -7.87 1.23
CA ALA A 118 1.79 -8.51 2.25
C ALA A 118 3.26 -8.13 2.05
N PHE A 119 3.94 -7.85 3.16
CA PHE A 119 5.37 -7.47 3.18
C PHE A 119 5.74 -6.26 2.32
N SER A 120 4.76 -5.44 1.91
CA SER A 120 5.06 -4.19 1.22
C SER A 120 5.79 -3.21 2.15
N ASN A 121 6.59 -2.31 1.55
CA ASN A 121 7.36 -1.33 2.31
C ASN A 121 6.47 -0.51 3.28
N GLY A 122 6.89 -0.44 4.54
CA GLY A 122 6.16 0.22 5.62
C GLY A 122 4.92 -0.53 6.13
N SER A 123 4.65 -1.76 5.65
CA SER A 123 3.61 -2.62 6.21
C SER A 123 4.06 -3.26 7.54
N LEU A 124 3.10 -3.61 8.40
CA LEU A 124 3.40 -4.29 9.66
C LEU A 124 4.13 -5.63 9.44
N PRO A 125 3.74 -6.51 8.48
CA PRO A 125 4.51 -7.71 8.19
C PRO A 125 5.95 -7.46 7.72
N ALA A 126 6.22 -6.40 6.96
CA ALA A 126 7.60 -6.02 6.63
C ALA A 126 8.38 -5.61 7.90
N GLY A 127 7.71 -4.91 8.82
CA GLY A 127 8.28 -4.57 10.14
C GLY A 127 8.65 -5.79 10.98
N PHE A 128 7.97 -6.93 10.82
CA PHE A 128 8.36 -8.18 11.49
C PHE A 128 9.75 -8.65 11.04
N LEU A 129 10.03 -8.61 9.74
CA LEU A 129 11.34 -8.98 9.20
C LEU A 129 12.46 -8.06 9.72
N GLU A 130 12.18 -6.75 9.81
CA GLU A 130 13.14 -5.80 10.37
C GLU A 130 13.39 -6.03 11.86
N ARG A 131 12.35 -6.35 12.62
CA ARG A 131 12.46 -6.68 14.06
C ARG A 131 13.26 -7.96 14.27
N LEU A 132 12.99 -9.01 13.46
CA LEU A 132 13.76 -10.25 13.48
C LEU A 132 15.25 -9.98 13.22
N ALA A 133 15.57 -9.21 12.18
CA ALA A 133 16.95 -8.87 11.86
C ALA A 133 17.66 -8.06 12.95
N LYS A 134 16.90 -7.36 13.81
CA LYS A 134 17.41 -6.57 14.94
C LYS A 134 17.30 -7.30 16.28
N HIS A 135 16.98 -8.59 16.31
CA HIS A 135 16.72 -9.37 17.51
C HIS A 135 15.70 -8.72 18.46
N GLN A 136 14.62 -8.16 17.89
CA GLN A 136 13.54 -7.52 18.64
C GLN A 136 12.31 -8.42 18.66
N PRO A 137 11.48 -8.38 19.73
CA PRO A 137 10.24 -9.12 19.80
C PRO A 137 9.26 -8.67 18.71
N LEU A 138 8.40 -9.57 18.23
CA LEU A 138 7.30 -9.18 17.37
C LEU A 138 6.13 -8.65 18.20
N SER A 139 5.45 -7.64 17.68
CA SER A 139 4.27 -7.07 18.31
C SER A 139 3.21 -6.78 17.25
N ALA A 140 1.96 -7.20 17.51
CA ALA A 140 0.89 -7.09 16.55
C ALA A 140 -0.49 -7.01 17.23
N PRO A 141 -1.48 -6.32 16.59
CA PRO A 141 -2.87 -6.41 17.02
C PRO A 141 -3.41 -7.82 16.73
N SER A 142 -4.18 -8.35 17.69
CA SER A 142 -4.79 -9.69 17.62
C SER A 142 -6.23 -9.68 17.11
N ASP A 143 -6.90 -8.53 17.15
CA ASP A 143 -8.31 -8.33 16.85
C ASP A 143 -8.59 -7.72 15.46
N VAL A 144 -7.55 -7.36 14.72
CA VAL A 144 -7.67 -6.71 13.42
C VAL A 144 -7.57 -7.75 12.31
N LEU A 145 -8.69 -8.02 11.65
CA LEU A 145 -8.80 -8.90 10.47
C LEU A 145 -8.60 -8.11 9.18
N ARG A 146 -7.80 -8.62 8.26
CA ARG A 146 -7.54 -8.00 6.95
C ARG A 146 -7.41 -9.04 5.87
N TYR A 147 -7.79 -8.65 4.66
CA TYR A 147 -7.40 -9.36 3.45
C TYR A 147 -5.96 -8.99 3.07
N PHE A 148 -5.23 -9.97 2.59
CA PHE A 148 -3.88 -9.80 2.06
C PHE A 148 -3.80 -10.35 0.65
N VAL A 149 -3.03 -9.67 -0.18
CA VAL A 149 -2.59 -10.13 -1.48
C VAL A 149 -1.06 -10.15 -1.51
N SER A 150 -0.48 -11.04 -2.28
CA SER A 150 0.97 -11.02 -2.51
C SER A 150 1.38 -9.83 -3.38
N PRO A 151 2.65 -9.42 -3.37
CA PRO A 151 3.16 -8.43 -4.34
C PRO A 151 2.95 -8.87 -5.79
N GLU A 152 3.06 -10.15 -6.08
CA GLU A 152 2.83 -10.72 -7.42
C GLU A 152 1.37 -10.59 -7.84
N GLU A 153 0.41 -11.01 -7.01
CA GLU A 153 -1.03 -10.87 -7.27
C GLU A 153 -1.43 -9.41 -7.47
N SER A 154 -0.89 -8.49 -6.65
CA SER A 154 -1.16 -7.06 -6.81
C SER A 154 -0.63 -6.52 -8.14
N GLY A 155 0.57 -6.95 -8.56
CA GLY A 155 1.13 -6.61 -9.86
C GLY A 155 0.32 -7.16 -11.03
N GLN A 156 -0.11 -8.42 -10.94
CA GLN A 156 -0.98 -9.06 -11.94
C GLN A 156 -2.32 -8.34 -12.07
N LEU A 157 -2.93 -7.92 -10.97
CA LEU A 157 -4.17 -7.15 -10.98
C LEU A 157 -3.99 -5.79 -11.67
N CYS A 158 -2.87 -5.10 -11.39
CA CYS A 158 -2.55 -3.85 -12.07
C CYS A 158 -2.37 -4.04 -13.58
N LEU A 159 -1.66 -5.09 -14.00
CA LEU A 159 -1.47 -5.41 -15.41
C LEU A 159 -2.80 -5.76 -16.09
N LEU A 160 -3.65 -6.55 -15.46
CA LEU A 160 -4.99 -6.86 -15.98
C LEU A 160 -5.81 -5.59 -16.16
N ALA A 161 -5.87 -4.72 -15.16
CA ALA A 161 -6.60 -3.46 -15.24
C ALA A 161 -6.07 -2.54 -16.35
N CYS A 162 -4.74 -2.52 -16.52
CA CYS A 162 -4.07 -1.72 -17.53
C CYS A 162 -4.27 -2.22 -18.97
N ILE A 163 -4.36 -3.55 -19.17
CA ILE A 163 -4.37 -4.14 -20.52
C ILE A 163 -5.79 -4.49 -20.98
N THR A 164 -6.68 -4.90 -20.06
CA THR A 164 -8.01 -5.43 -20.40
C THR A 164 -9.17 -4.57 -19.93
N GLY A 165 -8.90 -3.50 -19.17
CA GLY A 165 -9.94 -2.67 -18.60
C GLY A 165 -10.55 -1.71 -19.61
N GLU A 166 -11.85 -1.53 -19.53
CA GLU A 166 -12.60 -0.51 -20.25
C GLU A 166 -12.53 0.85 -19.50
N PRO A 167 -12.62 1.99 -20.21
CA PRO A 167 -12.59 3.30 -19.55
C PRO A 167 -13.62 3.42 -18.43
N GLY A 168 -13.16 3.79 -17.23
CA GLY A 168 -13.99 3.90 -16.03
C GLY A 168 -14.06 2.64 -15.16
N ASP A 169 -13.46 1.54 -15.58
CA ASP A 169 -13.44 0.31 -14.79
C ASP A 169 -12.60 0.44 -13.51
N ILE A 170 -13.11 -0.15 -12.44
CA ILE A 170 -12.41 -0.30 -11.15
C ILE A 170 -12.23 -1.79 -10.89
N PHE A 171 -11.01 -2.28 -11.05
CA PHE A 171 -10.67 -3.67 -10.79
C PHE A 171 -10.46 -3.93 -9.28
N PHE A 172 -10.90 -5.07 -8.80
CA PHE A 172 -10.63 -5.52 -7.45
C PHE A 172 -10.65 -7.05 -7.36
N PRO A 173 -9.83 -7.66 -6.46
CA PRO A 173 -9.83 -9.09 -6.29
C PRO A 173 -11.11 -9.55 -5.60
N ARG A 174 -11.67 -10.67 -6.03
CA ARG A 174 -12.76 -11.32 -5.32
C ARG A 174 -12.18 -12.09 -4.12
N LEU A 175 -12.33 -11.54 -2.94
CA LEU A 175 -11.85 -12.13 -1.69
C LEU A 175 -13.04 -12.55 -0.82
N GLU A 176 -12.94 -13.71 -0.16
CA GLU A 176 -13.99 -14.27 0.68
C GLU A 176 -13.60 -14.17 2.17
N GLN A 177 -14.59 -14.03 3.06
CA GLN A 177 -14.36 -13.88 4.51
C GLN A 177 -13.36 -14.88 5.12
N PRO A 178 -13.35 -16.18 4.76
CA PRO A 178 -12.37 -17.14 5.30
C PRO A 178 -10.91 -16.82 4.96
N GLN A 179 -10.66 -15.93 4.00
CA GLN A 179 -9.31 -15.50 3.61
C GLN A 179 -8.77 -14.33 4.43
N MET A 180 -9.57 -13.80 5.39
CA MET A 180 -9.10 -12.76 6.29
C MET A 180 -8.14 -13.35 7.33
N LEU A 181 -7.04 -12.64 7.57
CA LEU A 181 -6.01 -13.01 8.54
C LEU A 181 -5.83 -11.89 9.57
N THR A 182 -5.48 -12.25 10.79
CA THR A 182 -4.99 -11.29 11.78
C THR A 182 -3.50 -11.05 11.60
N PHE A 183 -3.02 -9.89 12.03
CA PHE A 183 -1.58 -9.63 12.03
C PHE A 183 -0.82 -10.58 12.98
N SER A 184 -1.45 -10.98 14.09
CA SER A 184 -0.87 -11.95 15.01
C SER A 184 -0.72 -13.34 14.36
N SER A 185 -1.69 -13.81 13.60
CA SER A 185 -1.58 -15.10 12.88
C SER A 185 -0.49 -15.07 11.80
N ILE A 186 -0.29 -13.92 11.14
CA ILE A 186 0.81 -13.75 10.18
C ILE A 186 2.17 -13.78 10.89
N ALA A 187 2.27 -13.15 12.07
CA ALA A 187 3.51 -13.18 12.87
C ALA A 187 3.87 -14.60 13.32
N ASP A 188 2.88 -15.37 13.83
CA ASP A 188 3.06 -16.75 14.23
C ASP A 188 3.51 -17.60 13.03
N ALA A 189 2.81 -17.56 11.90
CA ALA A 189 3.14 -18.30 10.70
C ALA A 189 4.53 -17.94 10.13
N LEU A 190 4.93 -16.67 10.22
CA LEU A 190 6.25 -16.22 9.80
C LEU A 190 7.34 -16.83 10.69
N LEU A 191 7.16 -16.79 12.02
CA LEU A 191 8.11 -17.37 12.97
C LEU A 191 8.25 -18.88 12.78
N GLU A 192 7.14 -19.60 12.70
CA GLU A 192 7.11 -21.06 12.47
C GLU A 192 7.82 -21.43 11.16
N ARG A 193 7.59 -20.68 10.09
CA ARG A 193 8.26 -20.89 8.79
C ARG A 193 9.77 -20.67 8.85
N LEU A 194 10.23 -19.81 9.75
CA LEU A 194 11.66 -19.53 9.98
C LEU A 194 12.28 -20.50 11.02
N GLY A 195 11.49 -21.42 11.59
CA GLY A 195 11.93 -22.40 12.56
C GLY A 195 11.92 -21.91 14.01
N TYR A 196 11.21 -20.80 14.28
CA TYR A 196 11.05 -20.27 15.63
C TYR A 196 9.71 -20.69 16.24
N GLU A 197 9.69 -20.95 17.54
CA GLU A 197 8.50 -21.15 18.36
C GLU A 197 8.06 -19.80 18.95
N PRO A 198 6.85 -19.30 18.65
CA PRO A 198 6.35 -18.05 19.23
C PRO A 198 6.09 -18.21 20.74
N VAL A 199 6.71 -17.36 21.57
CA VAL A 199 6.49 -17.30 23.03
C VAL A 199 5.66 -16.06 23.35
N ARG A 200 4.41 -16.25 23.78
CA ARG A 200 3.51 -15.17 24.12
C ARG A 200 3.90 -14.54 25.44
N CYS A 201 4.13 -13.22 25.43
CA CYS A 201 4.43 -12.39 26.58
C CYS A 201 3.21 -11.57 26.97
N ALA A 202 3.05 -11.31 28.27
CA ALA A 202 1.94 -10.52 28.80
C ALA A 202 2.10 -9.02 28.59
N SER A 203 3.33 -8.54 28.36
CA SER A 203 3.63 -7.13 28.11
C SER A 203 4.76 -6.97 27.08
N GLU A 204 4.88 -5.75 26.57
CA GLU A 204 5.98 -5.40 25.66
C GLU A 204 7.33 -5.45 26.37
N ASP A 205 7.38 -5.08 27.65
CA ASP A 205 8.62 -5.10 28.46
C ASP A 205 9.08 -6.52 28.69
N GLU A 206 8.18 -7.44 29.06
CA GLU A 206 8.49 -8.87 29.19
C GLU A 206 9.03 -9.44 27.87
N ALA A 207 8.41 -9.08 26.73
CA ALA A 207 8.87 -9.54 25.42
C ALA A 207 10.28 -9.03 25.10
N ARG A 208 10.60 -7.80 25.46
CA ARG A 208 11.94 -7.21 25.29
C ARG A 208 12.98 -7.85 26.19
N GLU A 209 12.64 -8.09 27.46
CA GLU A 209 13.52 -8.79 28.40
C GLU A 209 13.83 -10.21 27.93
N LEU A 210 12.81 -10.92 27.49
CA LEU A 210 13.00 -12.27 26.91
C LEU A 210 13.87 -12.23 25.67
N ALA A 211 13.60 -11.31 24.72
CA ALA A 211 14.42 -11.16 23.51
C ALA A 211 15.90 -10.91 23.83
N ALA A 212 16.17 -10.06 24.84
CA ALA A 212 17.53 -9.76 25.28
C ALA A 212 18.26 -10.95 25.93
N SER A 213 17.52 -11.95 26.43
CA SER A 213 18.05 -13.14 27.08
C SER A 213 18.32 -14.31 26.12
N LEU A 214 17.78 -14.26 24.89
CA LEU A 214 17.91 -15.35 23.92
C LEU A 214 19.30 -15.36 23.27
N GLY A 215 19.85 -16.57 23.15
CA GLY A 215 21.09 -16.83 22.40
C GLY A 215 20.85 -17.09 20.92
N PRO A 216 21.92 -17.13 20.10
CA PRO A 216 21.82 -17.36 18.64
C PRO A 216 21.20 -18.72 18.27
N GLU A 217 21.27 -19.72 19.14
CA GLU A 217 20.76 -21.06 18.92
C GLU A 217 19.36 -21.27 19.53
N ASP A 218 18.75 -20.22 20.10
CA ASP A 218 17.43 -20.34 20.70
C ASP A 218 16.36 -20.38 19.61
N ALA A 219 15.55 -21.42 19.61
CA ALA A 219 14.45 -21.58 18.67
C ALA A 219 13.18 -20.83 19.10
N ARG A 220 13.17 -20.20 20.27
CA ARG A 220 12.03 -19.43 20.78
C ARG A 220 12.12 -17.98 20.32
N TRP A 221 10.97 -17.36 20.05
CA TRP A 221 10.90 -15.93 19.72
C TRP A 221 9.76 -15.24 20.48
N PRO A 222 10.02 -14.18 21.27
CA PRO A 222 8.99 -13.49 22.03
C PRO A 222 8.04 -12.72 21.13
N VAL A 223 6.74 -12.83 21.44
CA VAL A 223 5.68 -12.09 20.78
C VAL A 223 4.77 -11.42 21.80
N TYR A 224 4.37 -10.19 21.52
CA TYR A 224 3.39 -9.46 22.30
C TYR A 224 2.20 -9.08 21.41
N TYR A 225 1.02 -9.60 21.73
CA TYR A 225 -0.21 -9.32 21.00
C TYR A 225 -1.17 -8.51 21.86
N PHE A 226 -1.72 -7.46 21.26
CA PHE A 226 -2.58 -6.48 21.94
C PHE A 226 -3.88 -6.26 21.16
N GLU A 227 -4.90 -5.72 21.80
CA GLU A 227 -6.12 -5.25 21.13
C GLU A 227 -5.86 -3.86 20.54
N SER A 228 -6.30 -3.65 19.28
CA SER A 228 -6.16 -2.35 18.61
C SER A 228 -7.03 -1.28 19.28
N ASP A 229 -6.45 -0.12 19.49
CA ASP A 229 -7.12 1.10 19.97
C ASP A 229 -7.51 2.05 18.81
N THR A 230 -7.16 1.68 17.56
CA THR A 230 -7.37 2.53 16.39
C THR A 230 -8.81 2.48 15.92
N SER A 231 -9.51 3.62 15.97
CA SER A 231 -10.85 3.77 15.37
C SER A 231 -10.79 3.61 13.86
N GLY A 232 -11.70 2.79 13.30
CA GLY A 232 -11.79 2.53 11.84
C GLY A 232 -10.95 1.36 11.34
N GLU A 233 -10.24 0.64 12.22
CA GLU A 233 -9.58 -0.63 11.88
C GLU A 233 -10.40 -1.87 12.27
N LYS A 234 -11.48 -1.70 13.00
CA LYS A 234 -12.41 -2.80 13.32
C LYS A 234 -13.31 -3.04 12.11
N GLY A 235 -13.30 -4.27 11.64
CA GLY A 235 -13.90 -4.79 10.42
C GLY A 235 -15.35 -4.50 10.16
#